data_3711c6450366332e7957385fc700df04
#
_entry.id   3711c6450366332e7957385fc700df04
#
_cell.length_a   1.000
_cell.length_b   1.000
_cell.length_c   1.000
_cell.angle_alpha   90.00
_cell.angle_beta   90.00
_cell.angle_gamma   90.00
#
_symmetry.space_group_name_H-M   'P 1'
#
loop_
_entity.id
_entity.type
_entity.pdbx_description
1 polymer ?
#
loop_
_entity_poly.entity_id
_entity_poly.type
_entity_poly.pdbx_seq_one_letter_code
_entity_poly.pdbx_strand_id
1 'polypeptide(L)' 'MIRLFICPECGWIRTVSRKSDVECFKCENVQMVPSRLEYAAYIRMSEQERRDYADSWMYIHNCSESSPL' A
#
# COMPACT_ATOMS: atom_id res chain seq x y z
N MET A 1 12.50 12.53 2.81
CA MET A 1 11.16 12.44 2.24
C MET A 1 10.54 11.10 2.61
N ILE A 2 9.33 11.15 3.14
CA ILE A 2 8.65 9.94 3.60
C ILE A 2 7.83 9.34 2.48
N ARG A 3 7.94 8.03 2.31
CA ARG A 3 7.19 7.30 1.30
C ARG A 3 6.30 6.26 1.96
N LEU A 4 5.19 5.97 1.30
CA LEU A 4 4.26 4.98 1.76
C LEU A 4 4.32 3.77 0.86
N PHE A 5 4.41 2.59 1.47
CA PHE A 5 4.40 1.33 0.74
C PHE A 5 3.23 0.50 1.21
N ILE A 6 2.63 -0.22 0.30
CA ILE A 6 1.48 -1.06 0.59
C ILE A 6 1.75 -2.49 0.16
N CYS A 7 1.35 -3.44 0.99
CA CYS A 7 1.51 -4.84 0.68
C CYS A 7 0.38 -5.30 -0.26
N PRO A 8 0.72 -5.85 -1.42
CA PRO A 8 -0.31 -6.31 -2.35
C PRO A 8 -1.04 -7.57 -1.90
N GLU A 9 -0.58 -8.18 -0.82
CA GLU A 9 -1.21 -9.39 -0.32
C GLU A 9 -2.17 -9.12 0.83
N CYS A 10 -1.79 -8.28 1.78
CA CYS A 10 -2.63 -8.03 2.94
C CYS A 10 -3.08 -6.60 3.10
N GLY A 11 -2.57 -5.69 2.29
CA GLY A 11 -2.97 -4.28 2.36
C GLY A 11 -2.34 -3.49 3.48
N TRP A 12 -1.30 -4.03 4.11
CA TRP A 12 -0.62 -3.32 5.19
C TRP A 12 0.19 -2.15 4.62
N ILE A 13 0.02 -0.99 5.21
CA ILE A 13 0.72 0.22 4.77
C ILE A 13 1.86 0.53 5.73
N ARG A 14 3.04 0.74 5.18
CA ARG A 14 4.21 1.13 5.95
C ARG A 14 4.73 2.48 5.49
N THR A 15 5.24 3.26 6.45
CA THR A 15 5.88 4.52 6.14
C THR A 15 7.38 4.36 6.31
N VAL A 16 8.13 4.76 5.29
CA VAL A 16 9.59 4.69 5.35
C VAL A 16 10.16 5.99 4.80
N SER A 17 11.37 6.34 5.21
CA SER A 17 11.92 7.63 4.83
C SER A 17 13.03 7.57 3.77
N ARG A 18 13.77 6.53 3.68
CA ARG A 18 14.88 6.48 2.71
C ARG A 18 15.06 5.15 2.02
N LYS A 19 14.11 4.26 2.21
CA LYS A 19 14.22 2.94 1.60
C LYS A 19 13.50 2.91 0.28
N SER A 20 14.07 2.22 -0.66
CA SER A 20 13.42 1.95 -1.94
C SER A 20 12.80 0.57 -1.97
N ASP A 21 13.24 -0.31 -1.08
CA ASP A 21 12.70 -1.67 -1.01
C ASP A 21 12.13 -1.91 0.37
N VAL A 22 10.87 -2.30 0.43
CA VAL A 22 10.19 -2.58 1.69
C VAL A 22 9.49 -3.92 1.57
N GLU A 23 9.60 -4.72 2.61
CA GLU A 23 8.99 -6.04 2.64
C GLU A 23 7.95 -6.11 3.75
N CYS A 24 6.91 -6.88 3.51
CA CYS A 24 5.85 -7.09 4.48
C CYS A 24 6.19 -8.30 5.34
N PHE A 25 6.43 -8.07 6.61
CA PHE A 25 6.77 -9.17 7.52
C PHE A 25 5.57 -10.07 7.79
N LYS A 26 4.37 -9.56 7.60
CA LYS A 26 3.16 -10.35 7.85
C LYS A 26 2.90 -11.38 6.77
N CYS A 27 3.46 -11.15 5.60
CA CYS A 27 3.25 -12.03 4.44
C CYS A 27 4.54 -12.72 4.01
N GLU A 28 5.36 -13.08 4.97
CA GLU A 28 6.60 -13.81 4.71
C GLU A 28 7.52 -13.08 3.72
N ASN A 29 7.73 -11.79 4.01
CA ASN A 29 8.66 -10.95 3.24
C ASN A 29 8.23 -10.73 1.79
N VAL A 30 6.93 -10.55 1.59
CA VAL A 30 6.42 -10.18 0.28
C VAL A 30 6.87 -8.74 -0.01
N GLN A 31 7.34 -8.52 -1.24
CA GLN A 31 7.78 -7.19 -1.66
C GLN A 31 6.61 -6.22 -1.66
N MET A 32 6.74 -5.13 -0.95
CA MET A 32 5.71 -4.11 -0.91
C MET A 32 5.86 -3.16 -2.09
N VAL A 33 4.75 -2.57 -2.50
CA VAL A 33 4.69 -1.69 -3.66
C VAL A 33 4.56 -0.26 -3.20
N PRO A 34 5.32 0.68 -3.80
CA PRO A 34 5.17 2.08 -3.42
C PRO A 34 3.78 2.60 -3.77
N SER A 35 3.16 3.23 -2.79
CA SER A 35 1.85 3.83 -2.96
C SER A 35 2.00 5.26 -3.42
N ARG A 36 1.04 5.74 -4.19
CA ARG A 36 1.04 7.13 -4.64
C ARG A 36 0.47 8.08 -3.61
N LEU A 37 -0.03 7.54 -2.51
CA LEU A 37 -0.59 8.36 -1.45
C LEU A 37 0.52 9.16 -0.77
N GLU A 38 0.29 10.44 -0.59
CA GLU A 38 1.25 11.30 0.08
C GLU A 38 1.14 11.13 1.59
N TYR A 39 2.27 11.24 2.26
CA TYR A 39 2.30 11.10 3.71
C TYR A 39 1.39 12.13 4.39
N ALA A 40 1.39 13.36 3.90
CA ALA A 40 0.55 14.40 4.48
C ALA A 40 -0.93 14.05 4.40
N ALA A 41 -1.35 13.41 3.33
CA ALA A 41 -2.72 12.95 3.21
C ALA A 41 -2.98 11.76 4.12
N TYR A 42 -1.99 10.88 4.21
CA TYR A 42 -2.11 9.67 5.02
C TYR A 42 -2.35 9.98 6.49
N ILE A 43 -1.60 10.94 7.05
CA ILE A 43 -1.73 11.27 8.47
C ILE A 43 -3.06 11.94 8.79
N ARG A 44 -3.74 12.47 7.78
CA ARG A 44 -5.05 13.09 7.96
C ARG A 44 -6.18 12.08 7.89
N MET A 45 -5.91 10.89 7.39
CA MET A 45 -6.92 9.88 7.22
C MET A 45 -7.20 9.16 8.52
N SER A 46 -8.46 8.84 8.76
CA SER A 46 -8.84 8.02 9.89
C SER A 46 -8.51 6.57 9.59
N GLU A 47 -8.62 5.70 10.60
CA GLU A 47 -8.38 4.28 10.39
C GLU A 47 -9.29 3.71 9.32
N GLN A 48 -10.54 4.13 9.34
CA GLN A 48 -11.51 3.65 8.37
C GLN A 48 -11.13 4.08 6.97
N GLU A 49 -10.70 5.32 6.81
CA GLU A 49 -10.29 5.83 5.52
C GLU A 49 -9.05 5.11 5.00
N ARG A 50 -8.13 4.80 5.89
CA ARG A 50 -6.93 4.06 5.50
C ARG A 50 -7.27 2.66 5.03
N ARG A 51 -8.21 2.00 5.69
CA ARG A 51 -8.68 0.69 5.28
C ARG A 51 -9.37 0.74 3.92
N ASP A 52 -10.23 1.73 3.75
CA ASP A 52 -10.92 1.90 2.48
C ASP A 52 -9.95 2.14 1.36
N TYR A 53 -8.93 2.95 1.62
CA TYR A 53 -7.91 3.19 0.62
C TYR A 53 -7.18 1.90 0.25
N ALA A 54 -6.79 1.13 1.24
CA ALA A 54 -6.07 -0.12 1.00
C ALA A 54 -6.92 -1.11 0.23
N ASP A 55 -8.19 -1.23 0.61
CA ASP A 55 -9.11 -2.13 -0.09
C ASP A 55 -9.28 -1.72 -1.54
N SER A 56 -9.47 -0.44 -1.79
CA SER A 56 -9.61 0.07 -3.16
C SER A 56 -8.34 -0.15 -3.95
N TRP A 57 -7.20 0.11 -3.33
CA TRP A 57 -5.93 -0.07 -3.99
C TRP A 57 -5.72 -1.52 -4.40
N MET A 58 -6.03 -2.44 -3.50
CA MET A 58 -5.88 -3.87 -3.79
C MET A 58 -6.85 -4.34 -4.85
N TYR A 59 -8.05 -3.83 -4.83
CA TYR A 59 -9.04 -4.17 -5.84
C TYR A 59 -8.55 -3.74 -7.23
N ILE A 60 -8.07 -2.51 -7.34
CA ILE A 60 -7.58 -2.00 -8.61
C ILE A 60 -6.34 -2.75 -9.07
N HIS A 61 -5.46 -3.07 -8.16
CA HIS A 61 -4.23 -3.79 -8.47
C HIS A 61 -4.54 -5.19 -9.03
N ASN A 62 -5.43 -5.90 -8.35
CA ASN A 62 -5.80 -7.25 -8.79
C ASN A 62 -6.59 -7.19 -10.09
N CYS A 63 -7.43 -6.20 -10.24
CA CYS A 63 -8.23 -6.06 -11.43
C CYS A 63 -7.37 -5.80 -12.66
N SER A 64 -6.30 -5.04 -12.47
CA SER A 64 -5.37 -4.76 -13.56
C SER A 64 -4.72 -6.02 -14.09
N GLU A 65 -4.42 -6.94 -13.21
CA GLU A 65 -3.76 -8.17 -13.62
C GLU A 65 -4.68 -9.13 -14.32
N SER A 66 -5.91 -9.16 -13.92
CA SER A 66 -6.85 -10.11 -14.47
C SER A 66 -7.72 -9.53 -15.56
N SER A 67 -7.33 -8.43 -16.10
CA SER A 67 -8.10 -7.75 -17.11
C SER A 67 -8.28 -8.63 -18.36
N PRO A 68 -9.35 -9.33 -18.50
CA PRO A 68 -9.53 -10.25 -19.62
C PRO A 68 -10.05 -9.57 -20.88
N LEU A 69 -10.46 -8.41 -20.76
CA LEU A 69 -11.02 -7.72 -21.92
C LEU A 69 -10.06 -6.77 -22.54
#